data_f29d8436ef51cba7444767cd045cfbc4
#
_entry.id   f29d8436ef51cba7444767cd045cfbc4
#
_cell.length_a   1.000
_cell.length_b   1.000
_cell.length_c   1.000
_cell.angle_alpha   90.00
_cell.angle_beta   90.00
_cell.angle_gamma   90.00
#
_symmetry.space_group_name_H-M   'P 1'
#
loop_
_entity.id
_entity.type
_entity.pdbx_description
1 polymer ?
#
loop_
_entity_poly.entity_id
_entity_poly.type
_entity_poly.pdbx_seq_one_letter_code
_entity_poly.pdbx_strand_id
1 'polypeptide(L)'
;ESQKLIDTGLVNYPEFFGNLNAEDEVVLIGGDGTINYFINQVPYESIKNNVYYYAAGSGNDFLRDINGKVGEEVLLNPYLKNLPTVYVKDVVSKFINGIGYGLDGYCCEVGDKLKLQSDKPINYTSIAIKGLLFNFKPRNATVIVDGKKYEHHYVWLVPTMKGRFYGGGLMIAPNQDRLSDEVSVVVYQSKSRISSLMTFRYVPTGQHIKKEKMVKIYTGKEIEVQFDQPTALQIDGETVLGVESYRVKA
;
A
#
# COMPACT_ATOMS: atom_id res chain seq x y z
N GLU A 1 28.05 -16.42 17.72
CA GLU A 1 26.85 -16.32 16.83
C GLU A 1 27.36 -16.10 15.42
N SER A 2 27.01 -16.99 14.48
CA SER A 2 27.42 -16.83 13.07
C SER A 2 26.31 -16.12 12.32
N GLN A 3 26.59 -14.96 11.72
CA GLN A 3 25.66 -14.28 10.82
C GLN A 3 25.88 -14.75 9.37
N LYS A 4 24.80 -15.02 8.66
CA LYS A 4 24.82 -15.37 7.23
C LYS A 4 24.00 -14.36 6.47
N LEU A 5 24.61 -13.66 5.53
CA LEU A 5 23.93 -12.77 4.59
C LEU A 5 23.46 -13.56 3.37
N ILE A 6 22.19 -13.39 3.01
CA ILE A 6 21.56 -14.10 1.89
C ILE A 6 20.80 -13.07 1.04
N ASP A 7 20.96 -13.16 -0.29
CA ASP A 7 20.20 -12.33 -1.23
C ASP A 7 18.74 -12.78 -1.28
N THR A 8 17.83 -11.86 -0.94
CA THR A 8 16.39 -12.14 -0.91
C THR A 8 15.80 -12.53 -2.27
N GLY A 9 16.41 -12.09 -3.37
CA GLY A 9 16.02 -12.45 -4.74
C GLY A 9 16.39 -13.88 -5.15
N LEU A 10 17.29 -14.52 -4.40
CA LEU A 10 17.78 -15.89 -4.67
C LEU A 10 17.25 -16.93 -3.68
N VAL A 11 16.48 -16.50 -2.66
CA VAL A 11 15.99 -17.38 -1.61
C VAL A 11 14.74 -18.13 -2.04
N ASN A 12 14.77 -19.45 -1.93
CA ASN A 12 13.55 -20.26 -1.82
C ASN A 12 13.04 -20.17 -0.37
N TYR A 13 12.14 -19.24 -0.10
CA TYR A 13 11.68 -18.96 1.26
C TYR A 13 11.07 -20.17 2.00
N PRO A 14 10.19 -20.98 1.41
CA PRO A 14 9.67 -22.18 2.07
C PRO A 14 10.77 -23.16 2.50
N GLU A 15 11.74 -23.40 1.64
CA GLU A 15 12.88 -24.27 1.95
C GLU A 15 13.78 -23.64 3.01
N PHE A 16 14.05 -22.34 2.91
CA PHE A 16 14.85 -21.59 3.88
C PHE A 16 14.26 -21.69 5.29
N PHE A 17 12.96 -21.35 5.44
CA PHE A 17 12.30 -21.43 6.74
C PHE A 17 12.14 -22.87 7.26
N GLY A 18 12.02 -23.85 6.36
CA GLY A 18 11.98 -25.27 6.73
C GLY A 18 13.28 -25.82 7.30
N ASN A 19 14.41 -25.17 6.99
CA ASN A 19 15.75 -25.58 7.41
C ASN A 19 16.30 -24.79 8.60
N LEU A 20 15.56 -23.80 9.13
CA LEU A 20 15.96 -23.05 10.31
C LEU A 20 15.81 -23.86 11.59
N ASN A 21 16.75 -23.67 12.54
CA ASN A 21 16.57 -24.15 13.91
C ASN A 21 15.62 -23.22 14.68
N ALA A 22 15.08 -23.72 15.78
CA ALA A 22 14.11 -22.95 16.58
C ALA A 22 14.69 -21.65 17.18
N GLU A 23 16.01 -21.61 17.42
CA GLU A 23 16.71 -20.47 17.97
C GLU A 23 17.23 -19.48 16.90
N ASP A 24 17.14 -19.83 15.63
CA ASP A 24 17.59 -18.94 14.56
C ASP A 24 16.64 -17.72 14.45
N GLU A 25 17.23 -16.55 14.30
CA GLU A 25 16.52 -15.31 14.05
C GLU A 25 16.75 -14.83 12.61
N VAL A 26 15.71 -14.32 11.99
CA VAL A 26 15.77 -13.82 10.62
C VAL A 26 15.65 -12.30 10.62
N VAL A 27 16.59 -11.61 9.99
CA VAL A 27 16.48 -10.16 9.79
C VAL A 27 16.24 -9.89 8.29
N LEU A 28 15.05 -9.36 7.99
CA LEU A 28 14.68 -8.93 6.65
C LEU A 28 15.16 -7.50 6.42
N ILE A 29 16.20 -7.33 5.62
CA ILE A 29 16.80 -6.03 5.31
C ILE A 29 16.28 -5.51 3.97
N GLY A 30 15.60 -4.36 3.96
CA GLY A 30 15.07 -3.78 2.73
C GLY A 30 14.04 -2.69 2.93
N GLY A 31 13.23 -2.41 1.91
CA GLY A 31 12.12 -1.47 1.94
C GLY A 31 10.75 -2.17 2.05
N ASP A 32 9.67 -1.38 1.90
CA ASP A 32 8.29 -1.90 1.91
C ASP A 32 8.06 -2.98 0.85
N GLY A 33 8.68 -2.85 -0.33
CA GLY A 33 8.64 -3.87 -1.39
C GLY A 33 9.28 -5.21 -0.98
N THR A 34 10.33 -5.18 -0.15
CA THR A 34 10.95 -6.40 0.38
C THR A 34 10.00 -7.12 1.35
N ILE A 35 9.30 -6.37 2.21
CA ILE A 35 8.27 -6.95 3.07
C ILE A 35 7.13 -7.53 2.22
N ASN A 36 6.66 -6.77 1.21
CA ASN A 36 5.58 -7.23 0.33
C ASN A 36 5.95 -8.53 -0.39
N TYR A 37 7.16 -8.62 -0.95
CA TYR A 37 7.65 -9.85 -1.57
C TYR A 37 7.67 -11.01 -0.57
N PHE A 38 8.25 -10.80 0.62
CA PHE A 38 8.31 -11.80 1.69
C PHE A 38 6.95 -12.36 2.07
N ILE A 39 5.96 -11.52 2.37
CA ILE A 39 4.62 -11.95 2.82
C ILE A 39 3.82 -12.70 1.75
N ASN A 40 4.19 -12.57 0.48
CA ASN A 40 3.59 -13.27 -0.64
C ASN A 40 4.31 -14.57 -0.99
N GLN A 41 5.52 -14.80 -0.46
CA GLN A 41 6.29 -16.03 -0.66
C GLN A 41 6.18 -17.01 0.52
N VAL A 42 5.93 -16.50 1.74
CA VAL A 42 5.94 -17.31 2.96
C VAL A 42 4.55 -17.30 3.61
N PRO A 43 3.85 -18.44 3.69
CA PRO A 43 2.65 -18.53 4.50
C PRO A 43 2.97 -18.23 5.97
N TYR A 44 2.15 -17.39 6.61
CA TYR A 44 2.36 -17.00 8.01
C TYR A 44 2.50 -18.22 8.95
N GLU A 45 1.71 -19.25 8.71
CA GLU A 45 1.66 -20.48 9.51
C GLU A 45 2.96 -21.29 9.46
N SER A 46 3.81 -21.06 8.45
CA SER A 46 5.11 -21.70 8.32
C SER A 46 6.23 -20.97 9.06
N ILE A 47 5.97 -19.73 9.51
CA ILE A 47 6.97 -18.91 10.22
C ILE A 47 6.96 -19.28 11.70
N LYS A 48 7.96 -20.05 12.15
CA LYS A 48 8.15 -20.44 13.56
C LYS A 48 9.15 -19.56 14.28
N ASN A 49 10.02 -18.89 13.55
CA ASN A 49 11.13 -18.08 14.06
C ASN A 49 10.72 -16.61 14.25
N ASN A 50 11.46 -15.89 15.06
CA ASN A 50 11.38 -14.44 15.09
C ASN A 50 11.91 -13.88 13.76
N VAL A 51 11.09 -13.05 13.10
CA VAL A 51 11.47 -12.31 11.90
C VAL A 51 11.51 -10.83 12.28
N TYR A 52 12.68 -10.24 12.15
CA TYR A 52 12.89 -8.81 12.34
C TYR A 52 12.94 -8.09 11.01
N TYR A 53 12.56 -6.85 10.99
CA TYR A 53 12.68 -5.96 9.84
C TYR A 53 13.68 -4.86 10.14
N TYR A 54 14.65 -4.68 9.24
CA TYR A 54 15.59 -3.56 9.24
C TYR A 54 15.36 -2.71 7.99
N ALA A 55 14.90 -1.47 8.20
CA ALA A 55 14.50 -0.59 7.10
C ALA A 55 15.71 -0.01 6.38
N ALA A 56 15.89 -0.39 5.12
CA ALA A 56 16.93 0.12 4.20
C ALA A 56 16.33 0.75 2.92
N GLY A 57 15.01 0.83 2.81
CA GLY A 57 14.30 1.43 1.68
C GLY A 57 14.20 2.95 1.78
N SER A 58 13.72 3.58 0.71
CA SER A 58 13.52 5.04 0.66
C SER A 58 12.17 5.50 1.23
N GLY A 59 11.12 4.67 1.17
CA GLY A 59 9.76 5.00 1.63
C GLY A 59 9.57 4.72 3.11
N ASN A 60 9.79 3.46 3.48
CA ASN A 60 9.66 2.93 4.85
C ASN A 60 8.32 3.30 5.51
N ASP A 61 7.23 3.15 4.75
CA ASP A 61 5.88 3.49 5.21
C ASP A 61 5.41 2.55 6.33
N PHE A 62 5.78 1.27 6.26
CA PHE A 62 5.54 0.30 7.33
C PHE A 62 6.24 0.75 8.62
N LEU A 63 7.55 1.05 8.57
CA LEU A 63 8.32 1.47 9.76
C LEU A 63 7.73 2.74 10.39
N ARG A 64 7.37 3.72 9.54
CA ARG A 64 6.73 4.96 9.97
C ARG A 64 5.40 4.72 10.68
N ASP A 65 4.61 3.80 10.17
CA ASP A 65 3.29 3.48 10.70
C ASP A 65 3.35 2.87 12.11
N ILE A 66 4.35 2.05 12.36
CA ILE A 66 4.57 1.46 13.70
C ILE A 66 5.40 2.36 14.64
N ASN A 67 5.71 3.60 14.22
CA ASN A 67 6.59 4.55 14.92
C ASN A 67 7.99 3.99 15.20
N GLY A 68 8.48 3.09 14.35
CA GLY A 68 9.84 2.56 14.41
C GLY A 68 10.88 3.58 13.97
N LYS A 69 12.14 3.35 14.32
CA LYS A 69 13.24 4.23 13.96
C LYS A 69 14.14 3.59 12.90
N VAL A 70 14.58 4.39 11.95
CA VAL A 70 15.58 3.94 10.96
C VAL A 70 16.88 3.58 11.69
N GLY A 71 17.46 2.43 11.34
CA GLY A 71 18.66 1.91 11.99
C GLY A 71 18.38 0.98 13.17
N GLU A 72 17.13 0.75 13.53
CA GLU A 72 16.71 -0.21 14.55
C GLU A 72 15.98 -1.39 13.91
N GLU A 73 16.15 -2.58 14.45
CA GLU A 73 15.41 -3.78 14.09
C GLU A 73 14.05 -3.79 14.79
N VAL A 74 13.02 -4.19 14.06
CA VAL A 74 11.66 -4.26 14.58
C VAL A 74 11.10 -5.66 14.36
N LEU A 75 10.56 -6.28 15.40
CA LEU A 75 9.89 -7.58 15.30
C LEU A 75 8.69 -7.48 14.36
N LEU A 76 8.72 -8.24 13.27
CA LEU A 76 7.70 -8.21 12.21
C LEU A 76 6.52 -9.14 12.48
N ASN A 77 6.71 -10.24 13.23
CA ASN A 77 5.71 -11.29 13.44
C ASN A 77 4.31 -10.78 13.85
N PRO A 78 4.17 -9.79 14.77
CA PRO A 78 2.84 -9.30 15.16
C PRO A 78 2.03 -8.74 13.99
N TYR A 79 2.70 -8.24 12.95
CA TYR A 79 2.10 -7.57 11.80
C TYR A 79 1.83 -8.51 10.62
N LEU A 80 2.21 -9.78 10.72
CA LEU A 80 2.04 -10.77 9.65
C LEU A 80 0.75 -11.57 9.77
N LYS A 81 0.11 -11.56 10.95
CA LYS A 81 -1.00 -12.47 11.28
C LYS A 81 -2.27 -12.21 10.48
N ASN A 82 -2.67 -10.94 10.32
CA ASN A 82 -3.96 -10.55 9.73
C ASN A 82 -3.73 -9.67 8.50
N LEU A 83 -2.96 -10.18 7.54
CA LEU A 83 -2.71 -9.45 6.30
C LEU A 83 -3.88 -9.60 5.34
N PRO A 84 -4.42 -8.49 4.82
CA PRO A 84 -5.50 -8.52 3.85
C PRO A 84 -5.02 -9.08 2.51
N THR A 85 -5.94 -9.73 1.82
CA THR A 85 -5.70 -10.26 0.47
C THR A 85 -6.50 -9.46 -0.56
N VAL A 86 -5.84 -9.02 -1.62
CA VAL A 86 -6.47 -8.39 -2.78
C VAL A 86 -6.66 -9.40 -3.91
N TYR A 87 -7.80 -9.29 -4.55
CA TYR A 87 -8.18 -10.03 -5.75
C TYR A 87 -8.41 -9.02 -6.87
N VAL A 88 -7.57 -9.03 -7.89
CA VAL A 88 -7.66 -8.12 -9.03
C VAL A 88 -7.19 -8.82 -10.29
N LYS A 89 -8.07 -8.94 -11.30
CA LYS A 89 -7.79 -9.75 -12.50
C LYS A 89 -7.31 -11.16 -12.11
N ASP A 90 -6.17 -11.57 -12.63
CA ASP A 90 -5.52 -12.85 -12.33
C ASP A 90 -4.55 -12.79 -11.15
N VAL A 91 -4.49 -11.62 -10.46
CA VAL A 91 -3.58 -11.38 -9.34
C VAL A 91 -4.32 -11.63 -8.03
N VAL A 92 -3.73 -12.48 -7.18
CA VAL A 92 -4.11 -12.66 -5.78
C VAL A 92 -2.86 -12.37 -4.95
N SER A 93 -2.91 -11.36 -4.12
CA SER A 93 -1.73 -10.89 -3.37
C SER A 93 -2.12 -10.37 -1.99
N LYS A 94 -1.25 -10.57 -1.01
CA LYS A 94 -1.33 -9.88 0.28
C LYS A 94 -0.66 -8.51 0.17
N PHE A 95 -1.04 -7.58 1.04
CA PHE A 95 -0.38 -6.29 1.16
C PHE A 95 -0.16 -5.88 2.61
N ILE A 96 0.92 -5.15 2.86
CA ILE A 96 1.33 -4.72 4.21
C ILE A 96 0.91 -3.29 4.51
N ASN A 97 0.92 -2.39 3.53
CA ASN A 97 0.57 -0.98 3.70
C ASN A 97 -0.77 -0.64 3.04
N GLY A 98 -0.90 -0.85 1.75
CA GLY A 98 -2.14 -0.53 1.07
C GLY A 98 -2.12 -0.68 -0.45
N ILE A 99 -3.32 -0.52 -1.00
CA ILE A 99 -3.60 -0.49 -2.44
C ILE A 99 -3.94 0.95 -2.81
N GLY A 100 -3.34 1.47 -3.87
CA GLY A 100 -3.72 2.76 -4.45
C GLY A 100 -4.45 2.56 -5.77
N TYR A 101 -5.62 3.18 -5.94
CA TYR A 101 -6.41 3.10 -7.16
C TYR A 101 -6.81 4.49 -7.63
N GLY A 102 -6.64 4.77 -8.92
CA GLY A 102 -6.83 6.08 -9.51
C GLY A 102 -5.52 6.85 -9.69
N LEU A 103 -5.42 8.04 -9.11
CA LEU A 103 -4.21 8.87 -9.20
C LEU A 103 -2.95 8.13 -8.71
N ASP A 104 -3.09 7.29 -7.70
CA ASP A 104 -1.97 6.52 -7.13
C ASP A 104 -1.43 5.50 -8.14
N GLY A 105 -2.31 4.69 -8.73
CA GLY A 105 -1.93 3.76 -9.79
C GLY A 105 -1.34 4.48 -11.00
N TYR A 106 -1.91 5.63 -11.38
CA TYR A 106 -1.34 6.49 -12.42
C TYR A 106 0.08 6.94 -12.07
N CYS A 107 0.34 7.33 -10.82
CA CYS A 107 1.68 7.73 -10.40
C CYS A 107 2.69 6.58 -10.50
N CYS A 108 2.30 5.37 -10.12
CA CYS A 108 3.15 4.19 -10.26
C CYS A 108 3.39 3.84 -11.73
N GLU A 109 2.36 3.84 -12.57
CA GLU A 109 2.50 3.62 -14.02
C GLU A 109 3.47 4.61 -14.68
N VAL A 110 3.36 5.91 -14.35
CA VAL A 110 4.29 6.93 -14.86
C VAL A 110 5.69 6.73 -14.31
N GLY A 111 5.81 6.41 -13.01
CA GLY A 111 7.09 6.12 -12.36
C GLY A 111 7.81 4.96 -13.02
N ASP A 112 7.12 3.86 -13.31
CA ASP A 112 7.71 2.68 -13.95
C ASP A 112 8.19 2.99 -15.38
N LYS A 113 7.43 3.77 -16.14
CA LYS A 113 7.88 4.28 -17.45
C LYS A 113 9.15 5.12 -17.37
N LEU A 114 9.27 5.96 -16.32
CA LEU A 114 10.45 6.79 -16.11
C LEU A 114 11.67 5.96 -15.66
N LYS A 115 11.49 4.93 -14.84
CA LYS A 115 12.57 3.98 -14.46
C LYS A 115 13.19 3.30 -15.68
N LEU A 116 12.38 2.95 -16.69
CA LEU A 116 12.88 2.37 -17.94
C LEU A 116 13.72 3.34 -18.79
N GLN A 117 13.60 4.65 -18.55
CA GLN A 117 14.28 5.70 -19.32
C GLN A 117 15.50 6.29 -18.60
N SER A 118 15.61 6.14 -17.28
CA SER A 118 16.64 6.79 -16.48
C SER A 118 16.76 6.16 -15.08
N ASP A 119 17.99 6.03 -14.60
CA ASP A 119 18.32 5.58 -13.25
C ASP A 119 18.12 6.67 -12.17
N LYS A 120 17.61 7.85 -12.55
CA LYS A 120 17.39 8.95 -11.60
C LYS A 120 16.25 8.61 -10.63
N PRO A 121 16.36 9.03 -9.37
CA PRO A 121 15.28 8.85 -8.39
C PRO A 121 13.96 9.45 -8.87
N ILE A 122 12.87 8.71 -8.73
CA ILE A 122 11.54 9.14 -9.15
C ILE A 122 10.91 10.04 -8.08
N ASN A 123 10.47 11.22 -8.50
CA ASN A 123 9.73 12.13 -7.64
C ASN A 123 8.22 11.93 -7.81
N TYR A 124 7.66 10.98 -7.08
CA TYR A 124 6.23 10.64 -7.11
C TYR A 124 5.32 11.82 -6.73
N THR A 125 5.75 12.69 -5.81
CA THR A 125 4.99 13.90 -5.45
C THR A 125 4.84 14.83 -6.66
N SER A 126 5.89 15.03 -7.46
CA SER A 126 5.82 15.82 -8.68
C SER A 126 4.88 15.20 -9.70
N ILE A 127 4.89 13.87 -9.85
CA ILE A 127 3.97 13.13 -10.74
C ILE A 127 2.52 13.33 -10.27
N ALA A 128 2.26 13.19 -8.98
CA ALA A 128 0.92 13.39 -8.39
C ALA A 128 0.41 14.82 -8.62
N ILE A 129 1.23 15.84 -8.39
CA ILE A 129 0.86 17.25 -8.63
C ILE A 129 0.54 17.49 -10.11
N LYS A 130 1.39 17.01 -11.03
CA LYS A 130 1.14 17.12 -12.48
C LYS A 130 -0.11 16.32 -12.88
N GLY A 131 -0.34 15.15 -12.30
CA GLY A 131 -1.54 14.35 -12.48
C GLY A 131 -2.79 15.13 -12.06
N LEU A 132 -2.81 15.69 -10.84
CA LEU A 132 -3.92 16.50 -10.34
C LEU A 132 -4.22 17.71 -11.23
N LEU A 133 -3.19 18.40 -11.71
CA LEU A 133 -3.37 19.64 -12.48
C LEU A 133 -3.74 19.38 -13.94
N PHE A 134 -3.15 18.38 -14.59
CA PHE A 134 -3.19 18.31 -16.06
C PHE A 134 -3.58 16.93 -16.61
N ASN A 135 -3.01 15.86 -16.11
CA ASN A 135 -2.95 14.60 -16.84
C ASN A 135 -4.03 13.60 -16.43
N PHE A 136 -4.36 13.53 -15.13
CA PHE A 136 -5.37 12.60 -14.64
C PHE A 136 -6.77 13.21 -14.68
N LYS A 137 -7.77 12.41 -15.04
CA LYS A 137 -9.18 12.79 -15.00
C LYS A 137 -9.87 11.99 -13.88
N PRO A 138 -10.60 12.66 -12.97
CA PRO A 138 -11.35 11.96 -11.94
C PRO A 138 -12.40 11.03 -12.56
N ARG A 139 -12.68 9.92 -11.87
CA ARG A 139 -13.60 8.86 -12.26
C ARG A 139 -14.86 8.88 -11.39
N ASN A 140 -15.89 8.15 -11.82
CA ASN A 140 -16.93 7.76 -10.89
C ASN A 140 -16.56 6.39 -10.30
N ALA A 141 -16.84 6.22 -9.02
CA ALA A 141 -16.52 5.02 -8.28
C ALA A 141 -17.73 4.46 -7.56
N THR A 142 -17.85 3.14 -7.58
CA THR A 142 -18.68 2.39 -6.65
C THR A 142 -17.78 1.74 -5.62
N VAL A 143 -18.07 1.96 -4.35
CA VAL A 143 -17.38 1.34 -3.22
C VAL A 143 -18.40 0.50 -2.45
N ILE A 144 -18.08 -0.78 -2.23
CA ILE A 144 -18.90 -1.68 -1.44
C ILE A 144 -18.09 -2.09 -0.21
N VAL A 145 -18.64 -1.90 0.98
CA VAL A 145 -18.01 -2.25 2.25
C VAL A 145 -18.96 -3.16 3.01
N ASP A 146 -18.56 -4.39 3.26
CA ASP A 146 -19.37 -5.41 3.95
C ASP A 146 -20.81 -5.51 3.38
N GLY A 147 -20.90 -5.50 2.04
CA GLY A 147 -22.17 -5.56 1.30
C GLY A 147 -22.91 -4.23 1.17
N LYS A 148 -22.48 -3.16 1.84
CA LYS A 148 -23.12 -1.84 1.74
C LYS A 148 -22.49 -1.01 0.63
N LYS A 149 -23.32 -0.61 -0.36
CA LYS A 149 -22.89 0.12 -1.56
C LYS A 149 -22.92 1.64 -1.33
N TYR A 150 -21.87 2.31 -1.84
CA TYR A 150 -21.73 3.76 -1.87
C TYR A 150 -21.29 4.19 -3.27
N GLU A 151 -21.93 5.23 -3.80
CA GLU A 151 -21.60 5.80 -5.12
C GLU A 151 -20.93 7.16 -4.95
N HIS A 152 -19.84 7.36 -5.69
CA HIS A 152 -19.03 8.56 -5.62
C HIS A 152 -18.74 9.10 -7.02
N HIS A 153 -18.69 10.42 -7.13
CA HIS A 153 -18.43 11.12 -8.38
C HIS A 153 -17.18 12.00 -8.26
N TYR A 154 -16.51 12.20 -9.39
CA TYR A 154 -15.28 13.01 -9.45
C TYR A 154 -14.18 12.53 -8.49
N VAL A 155 -14.00 11.23 -8.42
CA VAL A 155 -13.04 10.56 -7.55
C VAL A 155 -11.66 10.63 -8.16
N TRP A 156 -10.69 11.10 -7.39
CA TRP A 156 -9.29 11.19 -7.78
C TRP A 156 -8.50 9.95 -7.41
N LEU A 157 -8.78 9.40 -6.23
CA LEU A 157 -8.15 8.19 -5.72
C LEU A 157 -9.05 7.47 -4.73
N VAL A 158 -8.91 6.14 -4.67
CA VAL A 158 -9.60 5.27 -3.72
C VAL A 158 -8.62 4.23 -3.19
N PRO A 159 -7.71 4.59 -2.28
CA PRO A 159 -6.83 3.62 -1.63
C PRO A 159 -7.59 2.77 -0.61
N THR A 160 -7.22 1.48 -0.53
CA THR A 160 -7.60 0.58 0.56
C THR A 160 -6.38 0.27 1.40
N MET A 161 -6.45 0.58 2.69
CA MET A 161 -5.30 0.69 3.57
C MET A 161 -5.34 -0.32 4.72
N LYS A 162 -4.23 -1.02 4.94
CA LYS A 162 -3.92 -1.80 6.15
C LYS A 162 -3.13 -0.98 7.16
N GLY A 163 -2.25 -0.12 6.68
CA GLY A 163 -1.53 0.88 7.47
C GLY A 163 -2.09 2.29 7.29
N ARG A 164 -1.54 3.26 8.02
CA ARG A 164 -1.92 4.68 7.89
C ARG A 164 -1.21 5.37 6.72
N PHE A 165 -0.03 4.87 6.33
CA PHE A 165 0.88 5.51 5.38
C PHE A 165 1.07 4.69 4.12
N TYR A 166 1.32 5.38 3.00
CA TYR A 166 1.79 4.83 1.75
C TYR A 166 2.49 5.91 0.93
N GLY A 167 3.13 5.54 -0.20
CA GLY A 167 3.71 6.49 -1.16
C GLY A 167 4.86 7.33 -0.60
N GLY A 168 5.59 6.84 0.42
CA GLY A 168 6.74 7.50 1.02
C GLY A 168 6.38 8.58 2.04
N GLY A 169 5.33 8.38 2.83
CA GLY A 169 4.96 9.24 3.96
C GLY A 169 3.64 9.98 3.83
N LEU A 170 2.79 9.58 2.92
CA LEU A 170 1.43 10.11 2.82
C LEU A 170 0.53 9.40 3.85
N MET A 171 0.09 10.11 4.90
CA MET A 171 -0.83 9.59 5.92
C MET A 171 -2.27 9.63 5.40
N ILE A 172 -2.61 8.69 4.52
CA ILE A 172 -3.91 8.70 3.82
C ILE A 172 -5.07 8.18 4.69
N ALA A 173 -4.81 7.24 5.60
CA ALA A 173 -5.80 6.65 6.50
C ALA A 173 -5.38 6.84 7.98
N PRO A 174 -5.40 8.08 8.52
CA PRO A 174 -4.80 8.38 9.83
C PRO A 174 -5.41 7.62 11.00
N ASN A 175 -6.66 7.14 10.86
CA ASN A 175 -7.37 6.40 11.89
C ASN A 175 -7.30 4.86 11.71
N GLN A 176 -6.59 4.37 10.69
CA GLN A 176 -6.43 2.92 10.49
C GLN A 176 -5.58 2.31 11.60
N ASP A 177 -6.06 1.25 12.19
CA ASP A 177 -5.30 0.38 13.07
C ASP A 177 -4.74 -0.81 12.27
N ARG A 178 -3.42 -0.87 12.15
CA ARG A 178 -2.71 -1.93 11.44
C ARG A 178 -2.94 -3.33 12.04
N LEU A 179 -3.21 -3.42 13.33
CA LEU A 179 -3.43 -4.70 14.02
C LEU A 179 -4.89 -5.16 13.96
N SER A 180 -5.82 -4.30 13.53
CA SER A 180 -7.22 -4.64 13.33
C SER A 180 -7.40 -5.75 12.29
N ASP A 181 -8.50 -6.48 12.35
CA ASP A 181 -8.97 -7.42 11.32
C ASP A 181 -9.86 -6.74 10.25
N GLU A 182 -9.73 -5.42 10.12
CA GLU A 182 -10.42 -4.59 9.16
C GLU A 182 -9.42 -3.75 8.35
N VAL A 183 -9.86 -3.26 7.21
CA VAL A 183 -9.15 -2.30 6.35
C VAL A 183 -9.99 -1.06 6.11
N SER A 184 -9.35 0.08 5.88
CA SER A 184 -10.04 1.33 5.56
C SER A 184 -9.92 1.67 4.09
N VAL A 185 -11.04 1.98 3.43
CA VAL A 185 -11.05 2.58 2.11
C VAL A 185 -11.28 4.07 2.21
N VAL A 186 -10.42 4.85 1.57
CA VAL A 186 -10.47 6.31 1.58
C VAL A 186 -10.87 6.81 0.19
N VAL A 187 -12.02 7.45 0.07
CA VAL A 187 -12.48 8.05 -1.17
C VAL A 187 -12.13 9.53 -1.18
N TYR A 188 -11.29 9.94 -2.12
CA TYR A 188 -10.91 11.33 -2.31
C TYR A 188 -11.57 11.88 -3.59
N GLN A 189 -12.53 12.79 -3.42
CA GLN A 189 -13.39 13.27 -4.50
C GLN A 189 -13.46 14.81 -4.54
N SER A 190 -13.48 15.38 -5.75
CA SER A 190 -13.65 16.82 -5.96
C SER A 190 -13.92 17.14 -7.44
N LYS A 191 -14.85 18.06 -7.71
CA LYS A 191 -15.06 18.62 -9.05
C LYS A 191 -13.94 19.57 -9.47
N SER A 192 -13.28 20.23 -8.51
CA SER A 192 -12.26 21.25 -8.76
C SER A 192 -10.86 20.70 -8.59
N ARG A 193 -10.03 20.82 -9.63
CA ARG A 193 -8.59 20.48 -9.57
C ARG A 193 -7.85 21.32 -8.53
N ILE A 194 -8.17 22.61 -8.42
CA ILE A 194 -7.54 23.51 -7.46
C ILE A 194 -7.90 23.08 -6.03
N SER A 195 -9.18 22.76 -5.77
CA SER A 195 -9.59 22.26 -4.45
C SER A 195 -8.93 20.93 -4.12
N SER A 196 -8.77 20.04 -5.10
CA SER A 196 -8.04 18.77 -4.92
C SER A 196 -6.59 19.04 -4.53
N LEU A 197 -5.89 19.90 -5.26
CA LEU A 197 -4.50 20.24 -4.95
C LEU A 197 -4.35 20.89 -3.57
N MET A 198 -5.26 21.83 -3.24
CA MET A 198 -5.27 22.51 -1.94
C MET A 198 -5.54 21.55 -0.77
N THR A 199 -6.32 20.50 -0.98
CA THR A 199 -6.61 19.49 0.05
C THR A 199 -5.49 18.45 0.11
N PHE A 200 -4.87 18.10 -1.01
CA PHE A 200 -3.78 17.11 -1.09
C PHE A 200 -2.59 17.50 -0.18
N ARG A 201 -2.29 18.79 -0.03
CA ARG A 201 -1.22 19.27 0.87
C ARG A 201 -1.39 18.85 2.34
N TYR A 202 -2.60 18.49 2.75
CA TYR A 202 -2.90 18.04 4.12
C TYR A 202 -2.78 16.53 4.30
N VAL A 203 -2.58 15.77 3.21
CA VAL A 203 -2.44 14.30 3.27
C VAL A 203 -1.23 13.87 4.10
N PRO A 204 -0.03 14.47 3.98
CA PRO A 204 1.12 14.05 4.79
C PRO A 204 0.91 14.13 6.30
N THR A 205 -0.01 15.00 6.75
CA THR A 205 -0.33 15.20 8.18
C THR A 205 -1.65 14.53 8.58
N GLY A 206 -2.32 13.84 7.67
CA GLY A 206 -3.63 13.21 7.92
C GLY A 206 -4.80 14.18 8.08
N GLN A 207 -4.56 15.51 7.98
CA GLN A 207 -5.61 16.51 8.22
C GLN A 207 -6.62 16.65 7.07
N HIS A 208 -6.36 16.04 5.92
CA HIS A 208 -7.28 16.01 4.77
C HIS A 208 -8.64 15.37 5.14
N ILE A 209 -8.68 14.44 6.10
CA ILE A 209 -9.94 13.82 6.56
C ILE A 209 -10.94 14.81 7.16
N LYS A 210 -10.47 15.96 7.64
CA LYS A 210 -11.35 17.06 8.11
C LYS A 210 -12.16 17.70 6.98
N LYS A 211 -11.82 17.42 5.72
CA LYS A 211 -12.55 17.88 4.54
C LYS A 211 -13.66 16.88 4.15
N GLU A 212 -14.60 16.65 5.03
CA GLU A 212 -15.65 15.60 4.92
C GLU A 212 -16.47 15.64 3.63
N LYS A 213 -16.57 16.78 2.95
CA LYS A 213 -17.24 16.89 1.63
C LYS A 213 -16.40 16.30 0.51
N MET A 214 -15.07 16.22 0.69
CA MET A 214 -14.13 15.76 -0.31
C MET A 214 -13.54 14.39 0.03
N VAL A 215 -13.45 14.04 1.32
CA VAL A 215 -12.84 12.80 1.79
C VAL A 215 -13.87 12.01 2.58
N LYS A 216 -14.06 10.76 2.19
CA LYS A 216 -14.89 9.78 2.90
C LYS A 216 -14.02 8.59 3.27
N ILE A 217 -14.22 8.06 4.46
CA ILE A 217 -13.53 6.87 4.93
C ILE A 217 -14.58 5.86 5.36
N TYR A 218 -14.41 4.63 4.91
CA TYR A 218 -15.21 3.48 5.33
C TYR A 218 -14.26 2.39 5.78
N THR A 219 -14.63 1.67 6.82
CA THR A 219 -13.83 0.58 7.40
C THR A 219 -14.68 -0.69 7.41
N GLY A 220 -14.09 -1.82 7.08
CA GLY A 220 -14.76 -3.11 7.04
C GLY A 220 -13.81 -4.25 6.70
N LYS A 221 -14.35 -5.46 6.69
CA LYS A 221 -13.62 -6.71 6.42
C LYS A 221 -13.56 -7.06 4.95
N GLU A 222 -14.59 -6.69 4.20
CA GLU A 222 -14.66 -6.94 2.77
C GLU A 222 -14.93 -5.63 2.04
N ILE A 223 -14.01 -5.26 1.15
CA ILE A 223 -14.10 -4.03 0.36
C ILE A 223 -14.00 -4.37 -1.13
N GLU A 224 -14.95 -3.85 -1.91
CA GLU A 224 -14.89 -3.89 -3.37
C GLU A 224 -14.93 -2.46 -3.90
N VAL A 225 -14.06 -2.16 -4.87
CA VAL A 225 -14.01 -0.86 -5.54
C VAL A 225 -14.06 -1.07 -7.04
N GLN A 226 -14.94 -0.32 -7.69
CA GLN A 226 -15.10 -0.31 -9.13
C GLN A 226 -15.08 1.12 -9.66
N PHE A 227 -14.32 1.37 -10.73
CA PHE A 227 -14.35 2.61 -11.49
C PHE A 227 -15.18 2.45 -12.76
N ASP A 228 -15.71 3.56 -13.27
CA ASP A 228 -16.46 3.63 -14.54
C ASP A 228 -15.57 3.46 -15.78
N GLN A 229 -14.25 3.44 -15.61
CA GLN A 229 -13.27 3.19 -16.69
C GLN A 229 -12.03 2.50 -16.12
N PRO A 230 -11.38 1.60 -16.90
CA PRO A 230 -10.13 0.98 -16.51
C PRO A 230 -9.06 2.00 -16.12
N THR A 231 -8.39 1.75 -15.02
CA THR A 231 -7.36 2.64 -14.46
C THR A 231 -6.23 1.78 -13.89
N ALA A 232 -5.03 2.32 -13.80
CA ALA A 232 -3.93 1.63 -13.12
C ALA A 232 -4.19 1.55 -11.62
N LEU A 233 -3.77 0.45 -11.01
CA LEU A 233 -3.81 0.17 -9.58
C LEU A 233 -2.39 -0.17 -9.13
N GLN A 234 -2.04 0.16 -7.89
CA GLN A 234 -0.79 -0.30 -7.26
C GLN A 234 -1.09 -1.10 -5.99
N ILE A 235 -0.28 -2.12 -5.70
CA ILE A 235 -0.32 -2.93 -4.47
C ILE A 235 1.05 -2.80 -3.82
N ASP A 236 1.16 -2.07 -2.69
CA ASP A 236 2.43 -1.76 -2.02
C ASP A 236 3.54 -1.27 -2.97
N GLY A 237 3.16 -0.59 -4.06
CA GLY A 237 4.06 -0.06 -5.08
C GLY A 237 4.15 -0.86 -6.38
N GLU A 238 3.66 -2.10 -6.43
CA GLU A 238 3.60 -2.91 -7.65
C GLU A 238 2.40 -2.54 -8.51
N THR A 239 2.60 -2.25 -9.80
CA THR A 239 1.58 -1.70 -10.69
C THR A 239 0.81 -2.79 -11.42
N VAL A 240 -0.53 -2.70 -11.40
CA VAL A 240 -1.45 -3.51 -12.22
C VAL A 240 -2.19 -2.59 -13.18
N LEU A 241 -2.05 -2.80 -14.49
CA LEU A 241 -2.65 -1.94 -15.51
C LEU A 241 -4.06 -2.36 -15.90
N GLY A 242 -4.88 -1.38 -16.33
CA GLY A 242 -6.20 -1.63 -16.93
C GLY A 242 -7.18 -2.31 -15.98
N VAL A 243 -7.20 -1.91 -14.72
CA VAL A 243 -8.08 -2.43 -13.67
C VAL A 243 -9.43 -1.73 -13.73
N GLU A 244 -10.53 -2.48 -13.77
CA GLU A 244 -11.89 -1.96 -13.66
C GLU A 244 -12.42 -2.06 -12.22
N SER A 245 -12.07 -3.15 -11.53
CA SER A 245 -12.45 -3.38 -10.14
C SER A 245 -11.42 -4.22 -9.41
N TYR A 246 -11.42 -4.12 -8.09
CA TYR A 246 -10.71 -5.04 -7.20
C TYR A 246 -11.55 -5.32 -5.96
N ARG A 247 -11.23 -6.41 -5.28
CA ARG A 247 -11.84 -6.82 -4.02
C ARG A 247 -10.75 -7.12 -3.00
N VAL A 248 -10.97 -6.70 -1.76
CA VAL A 248 -10.11 -6.99 -0.62
C VAL A 248 -10.89 -7.79 0.41
N LYS A 249 -10.22 -8.76 1.02
CA LYS A 249 -10.65 -9.44 2.24
C LYS A 249 -9.59 -9.25 3.31
N ALA A 250 -9.97 -8.69 4.44
CA ALA A 250 -9.13 -8.49 5.62
C ALA A 250 -9.01 -9.77 6.44
#